data_b942f9b7ebef162fdeffea0570cdec95
#
_entry.id   b942f9b7ebef162fdeffea0570cdec95
#
_cell.length_a   1.000
_cell.length_b   1.000
_cell.length_c   1.000
_cell.angle_alpha   90.00
_cell.angle_beta   90.00
_cell.angle_gamma   90.00
#
_symmetry.space_group_name_H-M   'P 1'
#
loop_
_entity.id
_entity.type
_entity.pdbx_description
1 polymer ?
#
loop_
_entity_poly.entity_id
_entity_poly.type
_entity_poly.pdbx_seq_one_letter_code
_entity_poly.pdbx_strand_id
1 'polypeptide(L)'
;MPDDELLVEILECENDTCIGHITLNSPETLNSLTLNMVNEMSLLLDKWEVDPNIKMVILSGSDEKAFCAGGDIRALYESMCSRKGPIFAEKFFESEYRLDYKMHRYSKPIISILDGIVMGGGAGLMFASSYKIATERTRFAMPEIGVGLFPDVGFTSIIKMLPKGLGLYMMLTSTQLTAFDTIFCGLTNACINSK
;
A
#
# COMPACT_ATOMS: atom_id res chain seq x y z
N MET A 1 -11.08 10.46 21.38
CA MET A 1 -11.12 10.92 19.96
C MET A 1 -10.99 9.66 19.16
N PRO A 2 -11.67 9.45 18.04
CA PRO A 2 -11.29 8.33 17.19
C PRO A 2 -9.80 8.52 16.87
N ASP A 3 -9.00 7.48 17.08
CA ASP A 3 -7.60 7.52 16.71
C ASP A 3 -7.55 7.78 15.20
N ASP A 4 -6.78 8.77 14.78
CA ASP A 4 -6.65 9.12 13.37
C ASP A 4 -6.10 7.91 12.61
N GLU A 5 -6.82 7.43 11.60
CA GLU A 5 -6.43 6.27 10.79
C GLU A 5 -5.14 6.52 9.98
N LEU A 6 -4.80 7.79 9.77
CA LEU A 6 -3.53 8.23 9.19
C LEU A 6 -2.85 9.21 10.13
N LEU A 7 -1.55 9.01 10.35
CA LEU A 7 -0.70 10.03 10.95
C LEU A 7 0.04 10.75 9.83
N VAL A 8 -0.01 12.08 9.85
CA VAL A 8 0.56 12.92 8.78
C VAL A 8 1.56 13.89 9.40
N GLU A 9 2.79 13.81 8.92
CA GLU A 9 3.88 14.65 9.38
C GLU A 9 4.56 15.33 8.20
N ILE A 10 5.07 16.54 8.44
CA ILE A 10 5.97 17.24 7.52
C ILE A 10 7.34 17.28 8.17
N LEU A 11 8.27 16.55 7.60
CA LEU A 11 9.65 16.48 8.08
C LEU A 11 10.45 17.59 7.39
N GLU A 12 10.90 18.55 8.17
CA GLU A 12 11.75 19.64 7.68
C GLU A 12 13.15 19.13 7.37
N CYS A 13 13.68 19.52 6.23
CA CYS A 13 15.02 19.19 5.76
C CYS A 13 15.82 20.50 5.54
N GLU A 14 17.06 20.37 5.12
CA GLU A 14 17.90 21.53 4.78
C GLU A 14 17.33 22.33 3.60
N ASN A 15 17.67 23.62 3.53
CA ASN A 15 17.32 24.55 2.43
C ASN A 15 15.81 24.68 2.19
N ASP A 16 15.03 24.79 3.26
CA ASP A 16 13.57 24.97 3.22
C ASP A 16 12.83 23.87 2.42
N THR A 17 13.43 22.69 2.34
CA THR A 17 12.79 21.51 1.73
C THR A 17 12.15 20.64 2.79
N CYS A 18 11.08 19.91 2.39
CA CYS A 18 10.32 19.07 3.30
C CYS A 18 10.02 17.72 2.66
N ILE A 19 9.77 16.75 3.52
CA ILE A 19 9.27 15.41 3.16
C ILE A 19 7.88 15.26 3.77
N GLY A 20 6.90 14.91 2.98
CA GLY A 20 5.60 14.49 3.48
C GLY A 20 5.68 13.04 3.96
N HIS A 21 5.30 12.76 5.21
CA HIS A 21 5.26 11.41 5.75
C HIS A 21 3.82 11.05 6.09
N ILE A 22 3.33 9.96 5.51
CA ILE A 22 2.04 9.35 5.82
C ILE A 22 2.31 8.01 6.50
N THR A 23 1.76 7.85 7.69
CA THR A 23 1.78 6.59 8.42
C THR A 23 0.37 6.02 8.48
N LEU A 24 0.17 4.80 7.94
CA LEU A 24 -1.06 4.04 8.09
C LEU A 24 -1.20 3.65 9.56
N ASN A 25 -2.27 4.07 10.22
CA ASN A 25 -2.41 3.95 11.69
C ASN A 25 -3.71 3.26 12.09
N SER A 26 -3.82 2.02 11.71
CA SER A 26 -4.90 1.12 12.16
C SER A 26 -4.32 -0.26 12.54
N PRO A 27 -3.45 -0.33 13.57
CA PRO A 27 -2.69 -1.54 13.90
C PRO A 27 -3.57 -2.72 14.30
N GLU A 28 -4.74 -2.47 14.89
CA GLU A 28 -5.74 -3.49 15.23
C GLU A 28 -6.21 -4.31 14.03
N THR A 29 -6.24 -3.68 12.85
CA THR A 29 -6.63 -4.31 11.58
C THR A 29 -5.44 -4.58 10.65
N LEU A 30 -4.21 -4.55 11.19
CA LEU A 30 -2.98 -4.67 10.41
C LEU A 30 -2.88 -3.60 9.30
N ASN A 31 -3.29 -2.38 9.62
CA ASN A 31 -3.32 -1.23 8.72
C ASN A 31 -4.13 -1.48 7.44
N SER A 32 -5.26 -2.22 7.55
CA SER A 32 -6.19 -2.42 6.43
C SER A 32 -6.75 -1.10 5.94
N LEU A 33 -6.80 -0.92 4.62
CA LEU A 33 -7.27 0.31 3.99
C LEU A 33 -8.77 0.47 4.16
N THR A 34 -9.18 1.56 4.79
CA THR A 34 -10.56 2.03 4.79
C THR A 34 -10.81 2.99 3.62
N LEU A 35 -12.06 3.18 3.25
CA LEU A 35 -12.42 4.18 2.24
C LEU A 35 -11.99 5.59 2.67
N ASN A 36 -12.00 5.88 3.97
CA ASN A 36 -11.57 7.16 4.52
C ASN A 36 -10.05 7.35 4.32
N MET A 37 -9.24 6.36 4.70
CA MET A 37 -7.78 6.40 4.48
C MET A 37 -7.43 6.64 3.01
N VAL A 38 -8.07 5.91 2.10
CA VAL A 38 -7.83 6.03 0.65
C VAL A 38 -8.14 7.44 0.14
N ASN A 39 -9.28 8.01 0.56
CA ASN A 39 -9.67 9.36 0.16
C ASN A 39 -8.75 10.43 0.76
N GLU A 40 -8.40 10.30 2.02
CA GLU A 40 -7.52 11.23 2.72
C GLU A 40 -6.10 11.23 2.13
N MET A 41 -5.52 10.05 1.87
CA MET A 41 -4.24 9.92 1.16
C MET A 41 -4.29 10.59 -0.22
N SER A 42 -5.38 10.39 -0.96
CA SER A 42 -5.56 11.02 -2.27
C SER A 42 -5.55 12.54 -2.19
N LEU A 43 -6.23 13.13 -1.20
CA LEU A 43 -6.27 14.59 -0.98
C LEU A 43 -4.91 15.14 -0.52
N LEU A 44 -4.21 14.42 0.36
CA LEU A 44 -2.86 14.80 0.80
C LEU A 44 -1.87 14.83 -0.37
N LEU A 45 -1.91 13.80 -1.21
CA LEU A 45 -1.06 13.74 -2.39
C LEU A 45 -1.35 14.89 -3.36
N ASP A 46 -2.63 15.23 -3.63
CA ASP A 46 -2.97 16.39 -4.46
C ASP A 46 -2.39 17.70 -3.90
N LYS A 47 -2.51 17.90 -2.60
CA LYS A 47 -1.97 19.08 -1.91
C LYS A 47 -0.44 19.14 -2.00
N TRP A 48 0.23 18.01 -1.77
CA TRP A 48 1.69 17.95 -1.74
C TRP A 48 2.32 17.94 -3.13
N GLU A 49 1.59 17.52 -4.15
CA GLU A 49 2.09 17.53 -5.53
C GLU A 49 2.39 18.97 -6.00
N VAL A 50 1.53 19.92 -5.64
CA VAL A 50 1.67 21.33 -6.04
C VAL A 50 2.51 22.16 -5.05
N ASP A 51 2.79 21.66 -3.85
CA ASP A 51 3.63 22.36 -2.87
C ASP A 51 5.11 22.27 -3.26
N PRO A 52 5.78 23.40 -3.60
CA PRO A 52 7.17 23.38 -4.03
C PRO A 52 8.16 22.97 -2.93
N ASN A 53 7.77 23.06 -1.65
CA ASN A 53 8.63 22.69 -0.53
C ASN A 53 8.66 21.18 -0.32
N ILE A 54 7.57 20.46 -0.57
CA ILE A 54 7.52 19.00 -0.48
C ILE A 54 8.27 18.39 -1.67
N LYS A 55 9.36 17.71 -1.41
CA LYS A 55 10.21 17.10 -2.45
C LYS A 55 9.95 15.62 -2.68
N MET A 56 9.45 14.94 -1.69
CA MET A 56 9.14 13.51 -1.75
C MET A 56 8.10 13.16 -0.69
N VAL A 57 7.56 11.96 -0.80
CA VAL A 57 6.63 11.38 0.17
C VAL A 57 7.20 10.07 0.73
N ILE A 58 7.07 9.87 2.02
CA ILE A 58 7.32 8.58 2.69
C ILE A 58 5.97 7.99 3.09
N LEU A 59 5.82 6.69 2.89
CA LEU A 59 4.67 5.90 3.31
C LEU A 59 5.14 4.74 4.18
N SER A 60 4.56 4.59 5.38
CA SER A 60 4.90 3.54 6.34
C SER A 60 3.67 3.04 7.10
N GLY A 61 3.82 1.94 7.82
CA GLY A 61 2.84 1.48 8.82
C GLY A 61 3.22 1.94 10.23
N SER A 62 2.24 2.01 11.13
CA SER A 62 2.40 2.52 12.50
C SER A 62 3.06 1.52 13.46
N ASP A 63 3.11 0.23 13.09
CA ASP A 63 3.71 -0.81 13.94
C ASP A 63 4.57 -1.78 13.13
N GLU A 64 5.24 -2.70 13.84
CA GLU A 64 6.14 -3.69 13.24
C GLU A 64 5.42 -4.89 12.61
N LYS A 65 4.10 -5.02 12.79
CA LYS A 65 3.34 -6.19 12.31
C LYS A 65 2.98 -6.08 10.85
N ALA A 66 2.59 -4.87 10.42
CA ALA A 66 2.12 -4.68 9.07
C ALA A 66 2.40 -3.27 8.54
N PHE A 67 2.93 -3.21 7.33
CA PHE A 67 2.79 -2.01 6.52
C PHE A 67 1.31 -1.82 6.16
N CYS A 68 0.69 -2.80 5.49
CA CYS A 68 -0.72 -2.81 5.15
C CYS A 68 -1.17 -4.22 4.71
N ALA A 69 -2.22 -4.75 5.33
CA ALA A 69 -2.76 -6.07 5.01
C ALA A 69 -3.76 -6.08 3.84
N GLY A 70 -4.02 -4.94 3.21
CA GLY A 70 -4.96 -4.81 2.09
C GLY A 70 -6.20 -4.01 2.43
N GLY A 71 -7.24 -4.07 1.60
CA GLY A 71 -8.53 -3.43 1.86
C GLY A 71 -9.26 -4.04 3.06
N ASP A 72 -10.13 -3.26 3.71
CA ASP A 72 -10.99 -3.75 4.80
C ASP A 72 -12.05 -4.72 4.26
N ILE A 73 -11.64 -5.99 4.12
CA ILE A 73 -12.51 -7.08 3.62
C ILE A 73 -13.72 -7.29 4.52
N ARG A 74 -13.61 -7.00 5.84
CA ARG A 74 -14.77 -7.11 6.75
C ARG A 74 -15.83 -6.07 6.41
N ALA A 75 -15.45 -4.81 6.26
CA ALA A 75 -16.38 -3.75 5.87
C ALA A 75 -17.01 -4.01 4.49
N LEU A 76 -16.21 -4.50 3.53
CA LEU A 76 -16.70 -4.93 2.22
C LEU A 76 -17.74 -6.05 2.35
N TYR A 77 -17.44 -7.12 3.10
CA TYR A 77 -18.36 -8.23 3.33
C TYR A 77 -19.67 -7.77 4.00
N GLU A 78 -19.57 -7.03 5.10
CA GLU A 78 -20.73 -6.50 5.83
C GLU A 78 -21.61 -5.62 4.93
N SER A 79 -21.00 -4.78 4.10
CA SER A 79 -21.72 -3.96 3.14
C SER A 79 -22.45 -4.81 2.11
N MET A 80 -21.81 -5.84 1.56
CA MET A 80 -22.41 -6.75 0.56
C MET A 80 -23.59 -7.54 1.12
N CYS A 81 -23.60 -7.82 2.42
CA CYS A 81 -24.73 -8.44 3.10
C CYS A 81 -25.89 -7.45 3.36
N SER A 82 -25.68 -6.16 3.18
CA SER A 82 -26.70 -5.13 3.34
C SER A 82 -27.43 -4.84 2.03
N ARG A 83 -28.60 -4.16 2.10
CA ARG A 83 -29.32 -3.70 0.90
C ARG A 83 -28.55 -2.65 0.07
N LYS A 84 -27.49 -2.04 0.63
CA LYS A 84 -26.65 -1.01 -0.03
C LYS A 84 -25.28 -1.54 -0.44
N GLY A 85 -25.06 -2.85 -0.31
CA GLY A 85 -23.76 -3.49 -0.43
C GLY A 85 -22.94 -3.17 -1.68
N PRO A 86 -23.49 -3.35 -2.89
CA PRO A 86 -22.70 -3.12 -4.10
C PRO A 86 -22.14 -1.70 -4.20
N ILE A 87 -22.91 -0.70 -3.79
CA ILE A 87 -22.54 0.72 -3.91
C ILE A 87 -21.30 1.06 -3.10
N PHE A 88 -21.15 0.51 -1.88
CA PHE A 88 -19.97 0.76 -1.06
C PHE A 88 -18.74 0.07 -1.64
N ALA A 89 -18.87 -1.19 -2.03
CA ALA A 89 -17.77 -1.95 -2.61
C ALA A 89 -17.27 -1.31 -3.92
N GLU A 90 -18.17 -0.92 -4.81
CA GLU A 90 -17.83 -0.20 -6.03
C GLU A 90 -17.06 1.09 -5.73
N LYS A 91 -17.57 1.89 -4.78
CA LYS A 91 -16.91 3.14 -4.38
C LYS A 91 -15.53 2.90 -3.76
N PHE A 92 -15.39 1.87 -2.94
CA PHE A 92 -14.09 1.53 -2.33
C PHE A 92 -13.07 1.17 -3.40
N PHE A 93 -13.35 0.19 -4.25
CA PHE A 93 -12.42 -0.23 -5.30
C PHE A 93 -12.14 0.88 -6.31
N GLU A 94 -13.15 1.67 -6.69
CA GLU A 94 -12.91 2.83 -7.56
C GLU A 94 -11.93 3.82 -6.93
N SER A 95 -12.10 4.14 -5.64
CA SER A 95 -11.23 5.08 -4.93
C SER A 95 -9.82 4.52 -4.76
N GLU A 96 -9.69 3.24 -4.39
CA GLU A 96 -8.42 2.55 -4.24
C GLU A 96 -7.62 2.52 -5.55
N TYR A 97 -8.25 2.10 -6.66
CA TYR A 97 -7.55 2.06 -7.96
C TYR A 97 -7.20 3.45 -8.49
N ARG A 98 -8.01 4.47 -8.19
CA ARG A 98 -7.67 5.86 -8.51
C ARG A 98 -6.47 6.35 -7.71
N LEU A 99 -6.38 5.97 -6.43
CA LEU A 99 -5.22 6.27 -5.58
C LEU A 99 -3.96 5.58 -6.12
N ASP A 100 -4.02 4.29 -6.41
CA ASP A 100 -2.89 3.53 -6.98
C ASP A 100 -2.41 4.17 -8.28
N TYR A 101 -3.34 4.51 -9.19
CA TYR A 101 -3.00 5.18 -10.44
C TYR A 101 -2.37 6.56 -10.20
N LYS A 102 -2.91 7.35 -9.27
CA LYS A 102 -2.35 8.66 -8.89
C LYS A 102 -0.91 8.50 -8.37
N MET A 103 -0.67 7.60 -7.44
CA MET A 103 0.66 7.32 -6.89
C MET A 103 1.64 6.87 -7.98
N HIS A 104 1.21 5.98 -8.87
CA HIS A 104 2.03 5.50 -10.00
C HIS A 104 2.42 6.64 -10.96
N ARG A 105 1.58 7.66 -11.12
CA ARG A 105 1.81 8.82 -12.00
C ARG A 105 2.34 10.05 -11.26
N TYR A 106 2.57 9.91 -9.97
CA TYR A 106 2.95 11.03 -9.12
C TYR A 106 4.25 11.66 -9.56
N SER A 107 4.29 13.00 -9.60
CA SER A 107 5.43 13.76 -10.14
C SER A 107 6.63 13.78 -9.19
N LYS A 108 6.43 13.48 -7.90
CA LYS A 108 7.48 13.45 -6.89
C LYS A 108 7.74 12.00 -6.44
N PRO A 109 8.96 11.66 -6.00
CA PRO A 109 9.23 10.33 -5.49
C PRO A 109 8.35 9.96 -4.30
N ILE A 110 7.78 8.74 -4.32
CA ILE A 110 7.13 8.11 -3.18
C ILE A 110 7.99 6.94 -2.74
N ILE A 111 8.38 6.91 -1.47
CA ILE A 111 9.16 5.82 -0.87
C ILE A 111 8.26 5.08 0.12
N SER A 112 8.09 3.77 -0.07
CA SER A 112 7.40 2.91 0.90
C SER A 112 8.39 2.16 1.77
N ILE A 113 8.19 2.24 3.08
CA ILE A 113 8.90 1.44 4.09
C ILE A 113 7.99 0.28 4.46
N LEU A 114 8.35 -0.91 3.99
CA LEU A 114 7.51 -2.10 3.98
C LEU A 114 7.83 -2.99 5.18
N ASP A 115 7.49 -2.53 6.37
CA ASP A 115 7.76 -3.28 7.59
C ASP A 115 6.59 -4.21 7.94
N GLY A 116 6.85 -5.50 8.12
CA GLY A 116 5.83 -6.51 8.40
C GLY A 116 5.04 -6.96 7.16
N ILE A 117 3.72 -7.10 7.31
CA ILE A 117 2.80 -7.62 6.28
C ILE A 117 2.56 -6.58 5.17
N VAL A 118 2.63 -7.02 3.91
CA VAL A 118 2.33 -6.26 2.70
C VAL A 118 1.46 -7.12 1.78
N MET A 119 0.16 -6.93 1.78
CA MET A 119 -0.77 -7.80 1.05
C MET A 119 -1.89 -7.02 0.37
N GLY A 120 -2.45 -7.54 -0.71
CA GLY A 120 -3.62 -6.99 -1.39
C GLY A 120 -3.48 -5.51 -1.74
N GLY A 121 -4.39 -4.65 -1.29
CA GLY A 121 -4.30 -3.20 -1.47
C GLY A 121 -3.00 -2.59 -0.94
N GLY A 122 -2.40 -3.16 0.14
CA GLY A 122 -1.06 -2.77 0.60
C GLY A 122 0.03 -3.06 -0.43
N ALA A 123 -0.11 -4.14 -1.20
CA ALA A 123 0.77 -4.40 -2.34
C ALA A 123 0.53 -3.36 -3.46
N GLY A 124 -0.71 -2.89 -3.66
CA GLY A 124 -1.03 -1.81 -4.59
C GLY A 124 -0.26 -0.53 -4.27
N LEU A 125 -0.30 -0.09 -3.03
CA LEU A 125 0.49 1.06 -2.56
C LEU A 125 2.00 0.85 -2.77
N MET A 126 2.50 -0.37 -2.49
CA MET A 126 3.88 -0.74 -2.76
C MET A 126 4.22 -0.65 -4.25
N PHE A 127 3.38 -1.21 -5.14
CA PHE A 127 3.65 -1.21 -6.59
C PHE A 127 3.63 0.21 -7.16
N ALA A 128 2.76 1.05 -6.66
CA ALA A 128 2.63 2.44 -7.09
C ALA A 128 3.77 3.34 -6.60
N SER A 129 4.55 2.90 -5.59
CA SER A 129 5.67 3.66 -5.05
C SER A 129 6.90 3.61 -5.94
N SER A 130 7.64 4.73 -6.01
CA SER A 130 8.86 4.87 -6.81
C SER A 130 10.01 4.04 -6.26
N TYR A 131 10.14 3.97 -4.93
CA TYR A 131 11.18 3.22 -4.24
C TYR A 131 10.58 2.43 -3.07
N LYS A 132 10.99 1.19 -2.93
CA LYS A 132 10.40 0.22 -2.01
C LYS A 132 11.49 -0.36 -1.14
N ILE A 133 11.41 -0.11 0.15
CA ILE A 133 12.39 -0.56 1.16
C ILE A 133 11.73 -1.65 2.00
N ALA A 134 12.22 -2.87 1.88
CA ALA A 134 11.82 -3.98 2.75
C ALA A 134 12.59 -3.93 4.08
N THR A 135 12.05 -4.54 5.11
CA THR A 135 12.77 -4.89 6.34
C THR A 135 12.87 -6.41 6.45
N GLU A 136 13.65 -6.91 7.40
CA GLU A 136 13.73 -8.36 7.66
C GLU A 136 12.38 -8.97 8.07
N ARG A 137 11.42 -8.15 8.49
CA ARG A 137 10.07 -8.55 8.86
C ARG A 137 9.11 -8.63 7.69
N THR A 138 9.46 -8.06 6.54
CA THR A 138 8.56 -8.01 5.38
C THR A 138 8.03 -9.38 5.00
N ARG A 139 6.71 -9.46 4.83
CA ARG A 139 5.97 -10.63 4.36
C ARG A 139 4.99 -10.18 3.29
N PHE A 140 5.33 -10.46 2.05
CA PHE A 140 4.55 -10.05 0.89
C PHE A 140 3.72 -11.21 0.34
N ALA A 141 2.46 -10.98 -0.01
CA ALA A 141 1.63 -11.92 -0.77
C ALA A 141 0.50 -11.20 -1.53
N MET A 142 -0.05 -11.91 -2.53
CA MET A 142 -1.33 -11.57 -3.18
C MET A 142 -2.34 -12.67 -2.79
N PRO A 143 -3.04 -12.52 -1.65
CA PRO A 143 -3.85 -13.60 -1.06
C PRO A 143 -5.30 -13.65 -1.57
N GLU A 144 -5.68 -12.85 -2.56
CA GLU A 144 -7.04 -12.59 -3.01
C GLU A 144 -7.81 -13.85 -3.36
N ILE A 145 -7.14 -14.85 -3.98
CA ILE A 145 -7.78 -16.12 -4.36
C ILE A 145 -8.30 -16.89 -3.14
N GLY A 146 -7.67 -16.70 -1.97
CA GLY A 146 -8.09 -17.32 -0.72
C GLY A 146 -9.43 -16.80 -0.18
N VAL A 147 -9.88 -15.63 -0.65
CA VAL A 147 -11.15 -15.00 -0.26
C VAL A 147 -12.13 -14.89 -1.43
N GLY A 148 -11.87 -15.58 -2.54
CA GLY A 148 -12.74 -15.60 -3.71
C GLY A 148 -12.62 -14.38 -4.61
N LEU A 149 -11.55 -13.58 -4.46
CA LEU A 149 -11.18 -12.49 -5.36
C LEU A 149 -10.05 -12.94 -6.30
N PHE A 150 -9.52 -12.01 -7.06
CA PHE A 150 -8.35 -12.19 -7.91
C PHE A 150 -7.32 -11.10 -7.60
N PRO A 151 -6.01 -11.35 -7.73
CA PRO A 151 -5.00 -10.32 -7.60
C PRO A 151 -5.23 -9.17 -8.57
N ASP A 152 -5.46 -7.99 -8.01
CA ASP A 152 -5.79 -6.74 -8.69
C ASP A 152 -4.69 -5.67 -8.47
N VAL A 153 -5.02 -4.46 -8.09
CA VAL A 153 -4.11 -3.35 -7.71
C VAL A 153 -2.85 -3.21 -8.60
N GLY A 154 -3.00 -3.50 -9.90
CA GLY A 154 -1.89 -3.41 -10.86
C GLY A 154 -0.96 -4.63 -10.91
N PHE A 155 -1.19 -5.70 -10.14
CA PHE A 155 -0.30 -6.88 -10.10
C PHE A 155 -0.11 -7.54 -11.47
N THR A 156 -1.11 -7.51 -12.33
CA THR A 156 -1.00 -8.05 -13.70
C THR A 156 0.08 -7.37 -14.55
N SER A 157 0.41 -6.11 -14.28
CA SER A 157 1.53 -5.42 -14.92
C SER A 157 2.87 -5.82 -14.31
N ILE A 158 2.89 -6.09 -13.01
CA ILE A 158 4.09 -6.53 -12.27
C ILE A 158 4.51 -7.94 -12.68
N ILE A 159 3.58 -8.83 -12.99
CA ILE A 159 3.88 -10.21 -13.44
C ILE A 159 4.89 -10.24 -14.58
N LYS A 160 4.86 -9.27 -15.49
CA LYS A 160 5.76 -9.19 -16.65
C LYS A 160 7.22 -8.93 -16.25
N MET A 161 7.44 -8.36 -15.07
CA MET A 161 8.75 -8.01 -14.55
C MET A 161 9.36 -9.13 -13.69
N LEU A 162 8.53 -10.06 -13.23
CA LEU A 162 8.93 -11.17 -12.39
C LEU A 162 9.60 -12.29 -13.19
N PRO A 163 10.44 -13.13 -12.55
CA PRO A 163 10.92 -14.36 -13.15
C PRO A 163 9.79 -15.19 -13.75
N LYS A 164 10.04 -15.79 -14.92
CA LYS A 164 9.01 -16.50 -15.69
C LYS A 164 8.29 -17.54 -14.84
N GLY A 165 6.96 -17.45 -14.81
CA GLY A 165 6.07 -18.34 -14.07
C GLY A 165 5.83 -17.96 -12.62
N LEU A 166 6.69 -17.16 -12.00
CA LEU A 166 6.57 -16.80 -10.59
C LEU A 166 5.29 -16.00 -10.31
N GLY A 167 4.99 -14.99 -11.14
CA GLY A 167 3.79 -14.18 -10.95
C GLY A 167 2.50 -15.01 -11.01
N LEU A 168 2.42 -15.93 -11.99
CA LEU A 168 1.27 -16.83 -12.08
C LEU A 168 1.20 -17.79 -10.88
N TYR A 169 2.34 -18.33 -10.44
CA TYR A 169 2.41 -19.14 -9.24
C TYR A 169 1.88 -18.39 -8.02
N MET A 170 2.33 -17.16 -7.81
CA MET A 170 1.87 -16.30 -6.70
C MET A 170 0.36 -16.04 -6.76
N MET A 171 -0.18 -15.71 -7.95
CA MET A 171 -1.61 -15.48 -8.15
C MET A 171 -2.47 -16.67 -7.78
N LEU A 172 -2.01 -17.88 -8.11
CA LEU A 172 -2.80 -19.10 -7.97
C LEU A 172 -2.64 -19.79 -6.60
N THR A 173 -1.59 -19.44 -5.85
CA THR A 173 -1.25 -20.14 -4.60
C THR A 173 -1.26 -19.24 -3.37
N SER A 174 -1.36 -17.92 -3.55
CA SER A 174 -1.18 -16.94 -2.47
C SER A 174 0.14 -17.10 -1.72
N THR A 175 1.17 -17.61 -2.39
CA THR A 175 2.48 -17.86 -1.77
C THR A 175 3.04 -16.57 -1.17
N GLN A 176 3.45 -16.68 0.09
CA GLN A 176 4.09 -15.60 0.81
C GLN A 176 5.59 -15.54 0.48
N LEU A 177 6.08 -14.34 0.17
CA LEU A 177 7.48 -14.04 -0.05
C LEU A 177 8.07 -13.34 1.17
N THR A 178 9.33 -13.67 1.49
CA THR A 178 10.13 -12.95 2.49
C THR A 178 10.74 -11.68 1.88
N ALA A 179 11.36 -10.83 2.71
CA ALA A 179 12.13 -9.68 2.25
C ALA A 179 13.19 -10.06 1.19
N PHE A 180 13.91 -11.15 1.42
CA PHE A 180 14.94 -11.62 0.48
C PHE A 180 14.35 -12.09 -0.84
N ASP A 181 13.21 -12.78 -0.81
CA ASP A 181 12.50 -13.18 -2.02
C ASP A 181 12.05 -11.97 -2.82
N THR A 182 11.53 -10.91 -2.15
CA THR A 182 11.10 -9.68 -2.84
C THR A 182 12.25 -8.94 -3.50
N ILE A 183 13.42 -8.88 -2.88
CA ILE A 183 14.65 -8.34 -3.49
C ILE A 183 15.07 -9.21 -4.68
N PHE A 184 15.13 -10.53 -4.48
CA PHE A 184 15.55 -11.48 -5.53
C PHE A 184 14.66 -11.38 -6.77
N CYS A 185 13.36 -11.21 -6.58
CA CYS A 185 12.38 -11.07 -7.68
C CYS A 185 12.34 -9.67 -8.29
N GLY A 186 13.02 -8.69 -7.70
CA GLY A 186 12.98 -7.28 -8.15
C GLY A 186 11.68 -6.55 -7.74
N LEU A 187 10.93 -7.05 -6.77
CA LEU A 187 9.73 -6.39 -6.23
C LEU A 187 10.07 -5.23 -5.30
N THR A 188 11.19 -5.33 -4.57
CA THR A 188 11.70 -4.27 -3.71
C THR A 188 13.10 -3.85 -4.13
N ASN A 189 13.50 -2.60 -3.78
CA ASN A 189 14.74 -2.00 -4.22
C ASN A 189 15.87 -2.18 -3.20
N ALA A 190 15.53 -2.25 -1.92
CA ALA A 190 16.47 -2.40 -0.82
C ALA A 190 15.84 -3.19 0.32
N CYS A 191 16.69 -3.77 1.16
CA CYS A 191 16.32 -4.33 2.44
C CYS A 191 17.22 -3.73 3.51
N ILE A 192 16.63 -3.21 4.58
CA ILE A 192 17.33 -2.63 5.72
C ILE A 192 16.92 -3.37 7.00
N ASN A 193 17.74 -3.22 8.05
CA ASN A 193 17.34 -3.67 9.37
C ASN A 193 16.32 -2.67 9.93
N SER A 194 15.25 -3.16 10.54
CA SER A 194 14.19 -2.34 11.16
C SER A 194 14.61 -1.65 12.46
N LYS A 195 15.82 -1.96 12.98
CA LYS A 195 16.40 -1.38 14.22
C LYS A 195 17.46 -0.36 13.90
#